data_a866ac92c1675abab86381ebdfca28bb
#
_entry.id   a866ac92c1675abab86381ebdfca28bb
#
_cell.length_a   1.000
_cell.length_b   1.000
_cell.length_c   1.000
_cell.angle_alpha   90.00
_cell.angle_beta   90.00
_cell.angle_gamma   90.00
#
_symmetry.space_group_name_H-M   'P 1'
#
loop_
_entity.id
_entity.type
_entity.pdbx_description
1 polymer ?
#
loop_
_entity_poly.entity_id
_entity_poly.type
_entity_poly.pdbx_seq_one_letter_code
_entity_poly.pdbx_strand_id
1 'polypeptide(L)'
;MPQALEGLRVVDLSTVIAGPNCARYLADFGADVIKVERPDAGDSLRNMAWRDPRDGSGMWWKLVNRNKRTIALDLKDPQDLAVLRG
;
A
#
# COMPACT_ATOMS: atom_id res chain seq x y z
N MET A 1 21.20 -13.25 -1.24
CA MET A 1 20.25 -14.38 -1.14
C MET A 1 18.90 -13.96 -1.69
N PRO A 2 18.29 -14.77 -2.54
CA PRO A 2 16.93 -14.46 -2.97
C PRO A 2 15.97 -14.55 -1.79
N GLN A 3 14.98 -13.68 -1.79
CA GLN A 3 13.94 -13.68 -0.76
C GLN A 3 12.85 -14.70 -1.10
N ALA A 4 12.14 -15.16 -0.08
CA ALA A 4 11.19 -16.28 -0.22
C ALA A 4 10.09 -16.02 -1.26
N LEU A 5 9.62 -14.77 -1.37
CA LEU A 5 8.53 -14.40 -2.28
C LEU A 5 9.01 -13.58 -3.48
N GLU A 6 10.31 -13.61 -3.78
CA GLU A 6 10.86 -12.91 -4.92
C GLU A 6 10.18 -13.37 -6.22
N GLY A 7 9.78 -12.41 -7.05
CA GLY A 7 9.05 -12.69 -8.28
C GLY A 7 7.53 -12.70 -8.15
N LEU A 8 6.99 -12.72 -6.93
CA LEU A 8 5.55 -12.63 -6.70
C LEU A 8 5.12 -11.16 -6.71
N ARG A 9 4.11 -10.84 -7.50
CA ARG A 9 3.50 -9.50 -7.51
C ARG A 9 2.15 -9.55 -6.80
N VAL A 10 1.93 -8.62 -5.88
CA VAL A 10 0.71 -8.51 -5.09
C VAL A 10 0.11 -7.12 -5.27
N VAL A 11 -1.20 -7.06 -5.52
CA VAL A 11 -1.94 -5.81 -5.54
C VAL A 11 -2.70 -5.69 -4.22
N ASP A 12 -2.42 -4.64 -3.45
CA ASP A 12 -3.04 -4.38 -2.16
C ASP A 12 -4.13 -3.34 -2.32
N LEU A 13 -5.40 -3.78 -2.26
CA LEU A 13 -6.58 -2.91 -2.33
C LEU A 13 -7.16 -2.62 -0.94
N SER A 14 -6.50 -3.07 0.12
CA SER A 14 -7.00 -2.96 1.48
C SER A 14 -6.74 -1.59 2.09
N THR A 15 -7.39 -1.33 3.22
CA THR A 15 -7.24 -0.06 3.94
C THR A 15 -7.06 -0.32 5.44
N VAL A 16 -6.54 0.67 6.13
CA VAL A 16 -6.29 0.75 7.56
C VAL A 16 -5.22 -0.25 8.01
N ILE A 17 -5.55 -1.32 8.71
CA ILE A 17 -4.52 -2.14 9.39
C ILE A 17 -4.50 -3.59 8.94
N ALA A 18 -5.63 -4.31 9.04
CA ALA A 18 -5.62 -5.77 8.92
C ALA A 18 -5.12 -6.26 7.56
N GLY A 19 -5.72 -5.78 6.48
CA GLY A 19 -5.30 -6.13 5.12
C GLY A 19 -3.92 -5.56 4.78
N PRO A 20 -3.66 -4.26 5.02
CA PRO A 20 -2.34 -3.69 4.74
C PRO A 20 -1.22 -4.37 5.52
N ASN A 21 -1.45 -4.79 6.74
CA ASN A 21 -0.45 -5.51 7.54
C ASN A 21 -0.16 -6.90 6.96
N CYS A 22 -1.18 -7.59 6.48
CA CYS A 22 -1.01 -8.85 5.77
C CYS A 22 -0.12 -8.66 4.53
N ALA A 23 -0.42 -7.66 3.71
CA ALA A 23 0.38 -7.36 2.52
C ALA A 23 1.81 -6.93 2.88
N ARG A 24 2.00 -6.26 4.02
CA ARG A 24 3.33 -5.89 4.50
C ARG A 24 4.19 -7.14 4.75
N TYR A 25 3.62 -8.18 5.35
CA TYR A 25 4.36 -9.42 5.54
C TYR A 25 4.82 -10.00 4.22
N LEU A 26 3.96 -9.98 3.20
CA LEU A 26 4.35 -10.45 1.87
C LEU A 26 5.49 -9.60 1.30
N ALA A 27 5.41 -8.29 1.46
CA ALA A 27 6.45 -7.37 0.99
C ALA A 27 7.77 -7.60 1.73
N ASP A 28 7.71 -7.81 3.04
CA ASP A 28 8.92 -8.05 3.85
C ASP A 28 9.63 -9.35 3.43
N PHE A 29 8.90 -10.31 2.88
CA PHE A 29 9.49 -11.56 2.38
C PHE A 29 9.82 -11.53 0.89
N GLY A 30 9.76 -10.37 0.27
CA GLY A 30 10.30 -10.16 -1.07
C GLY A 30 9.28 -10.00 -2.19
N ALA A 31 7.97 -10.07 -1.91
CA ALA A 31 6.95 -9.82 -2.91
C ALA A 31 6.99 -8.36 -3.37
N ASP A 32 6.71 -8.12 -4.64
CA ASP A 32 6.51 -6.78 -5.19
C ASP A 32 5.06 -6.37 -4.91
N VAL A 33 4.83 -5.63 -3.83
CA VAL A 33 3.50 -5.22 -3.40
C VAL A 33 3.21 -3.80 -3.88
N ILE A 34 2.11 -3.65 -4.60
CA ILE A 34 1.62 -2.35 -5.09
C ILE A 34 0.34 -2.02 -4.33
N LYS A 35 0.40 -0.98 -3.49
CA LYS A 35 -0.77 -0.50 -2.76
C LYS A 35 -1.54 0.49 -3.61
N VAL A 36 -2.82 0.22 -3.82
CA VAL A 36 -3.73 1.10 -4.53
C VAL A 36 -4.50 1.94 -3.53
N GLU A 37 -4.44 3.26 -3.68
CA GLU A 37 -5.12 4.21 -2.81
C GLU A 37 -6.06 5.10 -3.61
N ARG A 38 -7.06 5.68 -2.95
CA ARG A 38 -7.93 6.68 -3.54
C ARG A 38 -7.10 7.93 -3.91
N PRO A 39 -7.42 8.60 -5.04
CA PRO A 39 -6.60 9.73 -5.50
C PRO A 39 -6.65 10.94 -4.59
N ASP A 40 -7.79 11.17 -3.92
CA ASP A 40 -8.02 12.38 -3.13
C ASP A 40 -7.34 12.34 -1.76
N ALA A 41 -7.68 11.37 -0.93
CA ALA A 41 -7.23 11.32 0.47
C ALA A 41 -6.31 10.14 0.78
N GLY A 42 -6.25 9.14 -0.09
CA GLY A 42 -5.50 7.93 0.17
C GLY A 42 -6.14 7.06 1.24
N ASP A 43 -5.35 6.20 1.83
CA ASP A 43 -5.78 5.37 2.95
C ASP A 43 -5.97 6.24 4.20
N SER A 44 -7.12 6.07 4.88
CA SER A 44 -7.39 6.81 6.11
C SER A 44 -6.33 6.60 7.19
N LEU A 45 -5.59 5.50 7.15
CA LEU A 45 -4.47 5.25 8.07
C LEU A 45 -3.39 6.32 8.00
N ARG A 46 -3.26 7.03 6.87
CA ARG A 46 -2.30 8.13 6.74
C ARG A 46 -2.50 9.22 7.79
N ASN A 47 -3.72 9.37 8.28
CA ASN A 47 -4.11 10.43 9.21
C ASN A 47 -4.43 9.91 10.62
N MET A 48 -4.14 8.65 10.90
CA MET A 48 -4.38 8.05 12.21
C MET A 48 -3.14 8.10 13.10
N ALA A 49 -3.37 8.22 14.41
CA ALA A 49 -2.36 8.16 15.45
C ALA A 49 -1.26 9.24 15.26
N TRP A 50 -0.05 8.91 15.63
CA TRP A 50 1.06 9.86 15.64
C TRP A 50 1.54 10.16 14.23
N ARG A 51 1.95 11.42 14.03
CA ARG A 51 2.54 11.85 12.78
C ARG A 51 4.06 11.99 12.92
N ASP A 52 4.77 11.70 11.85
CA ASP A 52 6.21 11.93 11.79
C ASP A 52 6.46 13.45 11.71
N PRO A 53 7.19 14.04 12.67
CA PRO A 53 7.43 15.48 12.65
C PRO A 53 8.26 15.95 11.46
N ARG A 54 8.96 15.05 10.77
CA ARG A 54 9.80 15.41 9.62
C ARG A 54 8.97 15.73 8.37
N ASP A 55 7.86 15.05 8.14
CA ASP A 55 7.07 15.21 6.93
C ASP A 55 5.55 15.22 7.15
N GLY A 56 5.10 15.11 8.40
CA GLY A 56 3.68 15.12 8.75
C GLY A 56 2.92 13.85 8.42
N SER A 57 3.57 12.82 7.91
CA SER A 57 2.87 11.57 7.56
C SER A 57 2.61 10.70 8.79
N GLY A 58 1.58 9.86 8.70
CA GLY A 58 1.19 8.97 9.79
C GLY A 58 2.24 7.88 10.04
N MET A 59 2.65 7.73 11.30
CA MET A 59 3.64 6.71 11.66
C MET A 59 3.12 5.31 11.42
N TRP A 60 1.86 5.05 11.74
CA TRP A 60 1.24 3.75 11.49
C TRP A 60 1.18 3.43 10.00
N TRP A 61 0.89 4.44 9.18
CA TRP A 61 0.86 4.24 7.74
C TRP A 61 2.23 3.80 7.23
N LYS A 62 3.29 4.44 7.71
CA LYS A 62 4.66 4.08 7.32
C LYS A 62 5.03 2.66 7.75
N LEU A 63 4.67 2.30 8.97
CA LEU A 63 4.98 0.97 9.50
C LEU A 63 4.25 -0.13 8.73
N VAL A 64 2.95 0.03 8.53
CA VAL A 64 2.09 -0.99 7.93
C VAL A 64 2.32 -1.10 6.43
N ASN A 65 2.76 -0.02 5.78
CA ASN A 65 2.93 0.00 4.32
C ASN A 65 4.39 0.06 3.86
N ARG A 66 5.32 -0.28 4.74
CA ARG A 66 6.73 -0.34 4.35
C ARG A 66 6.97 -1.40 3.27
N ASN A 67 7.97 -1.18 2.45
CA ASN A 67 8.36 -2.05 1.34
C ASN A 67 7.31 -2.19 0.23
N LYS A 68 6.26 -1.35 0.24
CA LYS A 68 5.25 -1.31 -0.82
C LYS A 68 5.51 -0.12 -1.74
N ARG A 69 5.15 -0.28 -3.01
CA ARG A 69 4.96 0.84 -3.92
C ARG A 69 3.52 1.29 -3.85
N THR A 70 3.24 2.55 -4.10
CA THR A 70 1.88 3.08 -4.05
C THR A 70 1.48 3.71 -5.37
N ILE A 71 0.21 3.58 -5.71
CA ILE A 71 -0.39 4.23 -6.87
C ILE A 71 -1.78 4.72 -6.49
N ALA A 72 -2.14 5.92 -6.96
CA ALA A 72 -3.46 6.48 -6.73
C ALA A 72 -4.35 6.15 -7.92
N LEU A 73 -5.42 5.38 -7.69
CA LEU A 73 -6.40 5.00 -8.70
C LEU A 73 -7.81 5.18 -8.15
N ASP A 74 -8.69 5.76 -8.96
CA ASP A 74 -10.13 5.78 -8.68
C ASP A 74 -10.76 4.55 -9.31
N LEU A 75 -11.12 3.56 -8.49
CA LEU A 75 -11.68 2.30 -8.98
C LEU A 75 -13.08 2.45 -9.55
N LYS A 76 -13.70 3.62 -9.41
CA LYS A 76 -14.96 3.95 -10.07
C LYS A 76 -14.76 4.48 -11.49
N ASP A 77 -13.53 4.87 -11.83
CA ASP A 77 -13.18 5.36 -13.17
C ASP A 77 -12.79 4.17 -14.06
N PRO A 78 -13.46 3.97 -15.21
CA PRO A 78 -13.12 2.84 -16.08
C PRO A 78 -11.68 2.84 -16.59
N GLN A 79 -11.07 4.00 -16.80
CA GLN A 79 -9.68 4.10 -17.24
C GLN A 79 -8.72 3.64 -16.13
N ASP A 80 -8.95 4.07 -14.89
CA ASP A 80 -8.13 3.65 -13.76
C ASP A 80 -8.30 2.16 -13.47
N LEU A 81 -9.53 1.66 -13.60
CA LEU A 81 -9.79 0.23 -13.45
C LEU A 81 -9.06 -0.61 -14.51
N ALA A 82 -8.97 -0.10 -15.73
CA ALA A 82 -8.21 -0.76 -16.79
C ALA A 82 -6.72 -0.83 -16.46
N VAL A 83 -6.15 0.22 -15.86
CA VAL A 83 -4.75 0.22 -15.39
C VAL A 83 -4.54 -0.88 -14.35
N LEU A 84 -5.48 -1.03 -13.42
CA LEU A 84 -5.39 -2.06 -12.39
C LEU A 84 -5.38 -3.47 -13.00
N ARG A 85 -6.22 -3.70 -14.00
CA ARG A 85 -6.34 -5.02 -14.65
C ARG A 85 -5.18 -5.34 -15.59
N GLY A 86 -4.59 -4.30 -16.13
CA GLY A 86 -3.49 -4.42 -17.08
C GLY A 86 -2.19 -4.73 -16.44
#